data_7251ccba2e257ef0b228e74ee3d2b757
#
_entry.id   7251ccba2e257ef0b228e74ee3d2b757
#
_cell.length_a   1.000
_cell.length_b   1.000
_cell.length_c   1.000
_cell.angle_alpha   90.00
_cell.angle_beta   90.00
_cell.angle_gamma   90.00
#
_symmetry.space_group_name_H-M   'P 1'
#
loop_
_entity.id
_entity.type
_entity.pdbx_description
1 polymer ?
#
loop_
_entity_poly.entity_id
_entity_poly.type
_entity_poly.pdbx_seq_one_letter_code
_entity_poly.pdbx_strand_id
1 'polypeptide(L)'
;MAIRRMGISNPEASTEALIFTSEAAYLTSVIISNKSTSTSAARVWVAPTGATSDQYGYILYDVDIPAGESLESHRFGISNGDRVYVQSNTNNLSFSLTGIYDSDASIDAHILETLNVHGIPNTANLVTISTTNSLSNRLIAIELGLGIFD
;
A
#
# COMPACT_ATOMS: atom_id res chain seq x y z
N MET A 1 0.89 -4.60 9.26
CA MET A 1 0.85 -5.10 7.85
C MET A 1 -0.10 -6.28 7.77
N ALA A 2 -1.14 -6.22 6.94
CA ALA A 2 -2.12 -7.29 6.77
C ALA A 2 -2.26 -7.65 5.28
N ILE A 3 -2.21 -8.94 4.96
CA ILE A 3 -2.53 -9.44 3.63
C ILE A 3 -4.04 -9.48 3.50
N ARG A 4 -4.59 -8.88 2.46
CA ARG A 4 -6.03 -8.85 2.17
C ARG A 4 -6.31 -9.39 0.77
N ARG A 5 -7.43 -10.09 0.65
CA ARG A 5 -8.03 -10.32 -0.66
C ARG A 5 -8.77 -9.04 -1.05
N MET A 6 -8.38 -8.46 -2.19
CA MET A 6 -8.87 -7.16 -2.66
C MET A 6 -9.98 -7.31 -3.68
N GLY A 7 -9.92 -8.37 -4.49
CA GLY A 7 -10.93 -8.63 -5.51
C GLY A 7 -10.86 -10.05 -6.07
N ILE A 8 -11.96 -10.48 -6.65
CA ILE A 8 -12.07 -11.72 -7.42
C ILE A 8 -12.85 -11.44 -8.70
N SER A 9 -12.51 -12.14 -9.78
CA SER A 9 -13.24 -12.06 -11.04
C SER A 9 -13.19 -13.38 -11.80
N ASN A 10 -14.27 -13.69 -12.48
CA ASN A 10 -14.35 -14.74 -13.49
C ASN A 10 -14.90 -14.08 -14.75
N PRO A 11 -14.07 -13.40 -15.55
CA PRO A 11 -14.57 -12.66 -16.70
C PRO A 11 -15.14 -13.58 -17.75
N GLU A 12 -16.10 -13.07 -18.50
CA GLU A 12 -16.53 -13.72 -19.74
C GLU A 12 -15.41 -13.70 -20.78
N ALA A 13 -15.45 -14.64 -21.72
CA ALA A 13 -14.44 -14.76 -22.77
C ALA A 13 -14.26 -13.43 -23.51
N SER A 14 -13.02 -12.98 -23.64
CA SER A 14 -12.62 -11.77 -24.36
C SER A 14 -13.22 -10.47 -23.81
N THR A 15 -13.78 -10.50 -22.59
CA THR A 15 -14.36 -9.34 -21.92
C THR A 15 -13.41 -8.86 -20.82
N GLU A 16 -13.11 -7.57 -20.81
CA GLU A 16 -12.36 -6.97 -19.70
C GLU A 16 -13.25 -6.84 -18.47
N ALA A 17 -12.67 -7.08 -17.31
CA ALA A 17 -13.36 -6.93 -16.04
C ALA A 17 -12.50 -6.11 -15.06
N LEU A 18 -13.10 -5.08 -14.47
CA LEU A 18 -12.53 -4.35 -13.36
C LEU A 18 -12.57 -5.25 -12.11
N ILE A 19 -11.41 -5.59 -11.56
CA ILE A 19 -11.31 -6.42 -10.36
C ILE A 19 -11.16 -5.58 -9.08
N PHE A 20 -10.53 -4.40 -9.20
CA PHE A 20 -10.29 -3.53 -8.05
C PHE A 20 -10.06 -2.07 -8.46
N THR A 21 -10.56 -1.15 -7.65
CA THR A 21 -10.17 0.27 -7.67
C THR A 21 -9.48 0.57 -6.36
N SER A 22 -8.28 1.11 -6.44
CA SER A 22 -7.44 1.36 -5.26
C SER A 22 -7.85 2.64 -4.53
N GLU A 23 -7.97 2.57 -3.22
CA GLU A 23 -8.22 3.71 -2.34
C GLU A 23 -6.93 4.22 -1.65
N ALA A 24 -5.81 3.52 -1.85
CA ALA A 24 -4.51 3.84 -1.26
C ALA A 24 -3.38 3.18 -2.05
N ALA A 25 -2.14 3.29 -1.58
CA ALA A 25 -1.02 2.53 -2.13
C ALA A 25 -1.02 1.09 -1.59
N TYR A 26 -0.86 0.11 -2.49
CA TYR A 26 -0.76 -1.30 -2.15
C TYR A 26 0.37 -1.97 -2.92
N LEU A 27 0.96 -3.00 -2.31
CA LEU A 27 1.77 -3.99 -3.00
C LEU A 27 0.90 -5.23 -3.24
N THR A 28 0.67 -5.58 -4.50
CA THR A 28 -0.33 -6.57 -4.91
C THR A 28 0.27 -7.70 -5.73
N SER A 29 -0.43 -8.84 -5.78
CA SER A 29 -0.24 -9.92 -6.74
C SER A 29 -1.60 -10.49 -7.17
N VAL A 30 -1.63 -11.11 -8.36
CA VAL A 30 -2.83 -11.79 -8.89
C VAL A 30 -2.54 -13.26 -9.01
N ILE A 31 -3.41 -14.10 -8.46
CA ILE A 31 -3.44 -15.53 -8.68
C ILE A 31 -4.51 -15.82 -9.75
N ILE A 32 -4.12 -16.55 -10.77
CA ILE A 32 -4.97 -16.94 -11.89
C ILE A 32 -5.07 -18.45 -11.90
N SER A 33 -6.28 -18.99 -11.91
CA SER A 33 -6.51 -20.44 -11.96
C SER A 33 -7.34 -20.81 -13.17
N ASN A 34 -6.87 -21.81 -13.94
CA ASN A 34 -7.56 -22.34 -15.09
C ASN A 34 -8.41 -23.55 -14.68
N LYS A 35 -9.72 -23.40 -14.74
CA LYS A 35 -10.70 -24.46 -14.40
C LYS A 35 -11.04 -25.37 -15.56
N SER A 36 -10.47 -25.13 -16.75
CA SER A 36 -10.77 -25.93 -17.95
C SER A 36 -9.81 -27.09 -18.14
N THR A 37 -10.11 -27.90 -19.12
CA THR A 37 -9.28 -29.02 -19.59
C THR A 37 -8.35 -28.64 -20.75
N SER A 38 -8.29 -27.34 -21.09
CA SER A 38 -7.44 -26.79 -22.15
C SER A 38 -6.72 -25.52 -21.66
N THR A 39 -5.62 -25.20 -22.31
CA THR A 39 -4.89 -23.95 -22.05
C THR A 39 -5.76 -22.73 -22.32
N SER A 40 -5.66 -21.72 -21.46
CA SER A 40 -6.34 -20.44 -21.59
C SER A 40 -5.35 -19.30 -21.41
N ALA A 41 -5.53 -18.20 -22.16
CA ALA A 41 -4.65 -17.03 -22.06
C ALA A 41 -5.27 -15.94 -21.17
N ALA A 42 -4.40 -15.31 -20.37
CA ALA A 42 -4.77 -14.27 -19.40
C ALA A 42 -4.07 -12.95 -19.69
N ARG A 43 -4.79 -11.85 -19.43
CA ARG A 43 -4.23 -10.50 -19.33
C ARG A 43 -4.54 -9.89 -17.97
N VAL A 44 -3.59 -9.15 -17.44
CA VAL A 44 -3.72 -8.32 -16.23
C VAL A 44 -3.03 -7.01 -16.46
N TRP A 45 -3.68 -5.89 -16.20
CA TRP A 45 -3.08 -4.56 -16.33
C TRP A 45 -3.59 -3.60 -15.27
N VAL A 46 -2.84 -2.52 -15.09
CA VAL A 46 -3.19 -1.40 -14.22
C VAL A 46 -3.45 -0.17 -15.07
N ALA A 47 -4.60 0.44 -14.90
CA ALA A 47 -4.95 1.73 -15.48
C ALA A 47 -4.89 2.81 -14.39
N PRO A 48 -4.04 3.84 -14.54
CA PRO A 48 -4.01 4.98 -13.62
C PRO A 48 -5.34 5.74 -13.58
N THR A 49 -5.52 6.55 -12.54
CA THR A 49 -6.67 7.43 -12.42
C THR A 49 -6.84 8.30 -13.67
N GLY A 50 -8.06 8.29 -14.23
CA GLY A 50 -8.39 9.09 -15.42
C GLY A 50 -7.98 8.48 -16.76
N ALA A 51 -7.22 7.38 -16.76
CA ALA A 51 -6.87 6.66 -17.98
C ALA A 51 -8.01 5.75 -18.46
N THR A 52 -8.03 5.45 -19.77
CA THR A 52 -8.88 4.38 -20.32
C THR A 52 -8.26 3.02 -20.00
N SER A 53 -9.06 1.95 -19.98
CA SER A 53 -8.63 0.63 -19.51
C SER A 53 -7.56 -0.03 -20.39
N ASP A 54 -7.43 0.37 -21.65
CA ASP A 54 -6.67 -0.31 -22.69
C ASP A 54 -5.24 0.19 -22.91
N GLN A 55 -4.80 1.24 -22.21
CA GLN A 55 -3.57 1.96 -22.61
C GLN A 55 -2.35 1.74 -21.73
N TYR A 56 -2.45 1.01 -20.59
CA TYR A 56 -1.39 1.11 -19.59
C TYR A 56 -1.00 -0.21 -18.93
N GLY A 57 0.24 -0.26 -18.45
CA GLY A 57 0.78 -1.09 -17.42
C GLY A 57 0.38 -2.58 -17.41
N TYR A 58 0.56 -3.32 -18.52
CA TYR A 58 0.37 -4.75 -18.48
C TYR A 58 1.33 -5.40 -17.50
N ILE A 59 0.77 -6.16 -16.56
CA ILE A 59 1.49 -7.05 -15.65
C ILE A 59 1.64 -8.42 -16.30
N LEU A 60 0.59 -8.88 -16.97
CA LEU A 60 0.56 -10.10 -17.78
C LEU A 60 -0.13 -9.78 -19.11
N TYR A 61 0.46 -10.22 -20.22
CA TYR A 61 -0.09 -10.03 -21.55
C TYR A 61 -0.10 -11.35 -22.32
N ASP A 62 -1.29 -11.88 -22.60
CA ASP A 62 -1.53 -13.14 -23.30
C ASP A 62 -0.69 -14.30 -22.75
N VAL A 63 -0.62 -14.40 -21.40
CA VAL A 63 0.12 -15.48 -20.76
C VAL A 63 -0.73 -16.73 -20.71
N ASP A 64 -0.18 -17.82 -21.22
CA ASP A 64 -0.82 -19.13 -21.24
C ASP A 64 -0.86 -19.74 -19.84
N ILE A 65 -2.05 -20.13 -19.41
CA ILE A 65 -2.28 -20.92 -18.20
C ILE A 65 -2.70 -22.33 -18.62
N PRO A 66 -1.89 -23.36 -18.39
CA PRO A 66 -2.24 -24.72 -18.75
C PRO A 66 -3.52 -25.22 -18.06
N ALA A 67 -4.10 -26.28 -18.61
CA ALA A 67 -5.30 -26.90 -18.08
C ALA A 67 -5.13 -27.30 -16.60
N GLY A 68 -6.03 -26.88 -15.73
CA GLY A 68 -6.03 -27.24 -14.31
C GLY A 68 -4.93 -26.61 -13.48
N GLU A 69 -4.10 -25.74 -14.06
CA GLU A 69 -3.00 -25.08 -13.35
C GLU A 69 -3.36 -23.67 -12.86
N SER A 70 -2.49 -23.15 -12.01
CA SER A 70 -2.57 -21.79 -11.49
C SER A 70 -1.23 -21.07 -11.67
N LEU A 71 -1.30 -19.76 -11.93
CA LEU A 71 -0.16 -18.86 -12.04
C LEU A 71 -0.33 -17.73 -11.02
N GLU A 72 0.74 -17.37 -10.31
CA GLU A 72 0.81 -16.12 -9.55
C GLU A 72 1.68 -15.11 -10.31
N SER A 73 1.19 -13.89 -10.44
CA SER A 73 1.96 -12.79 -11.02
C SER A 73 3.12 -12.38 -10.12
N HIS A 74 4.12 -11.69 -10.67
CA HIS A 74 5.04 -10.93 -9.84
C HIS A 74 4.27 -9.88 -9.04
N ARG A 75 4.85 -9.46 -7.92
CA ARG A 75 4.29 -8.37 -7.12
C ARG A 75 4.42 -7.05 -7.87
N PHE A 76 3.39 -6.22 -7.80
CA PHE A 76 3.35 -4.90 -8.41
C PHE A 76 2.67 -3.90 -7.48
N GLY A 77 3.14 -2.64 -7.54
CA GLY A 77 2.56 -1.53 -6.78
C GLY A 77 1.38 -0.93 -7.52
N ILE A 78 0.36 -0.52 -6.77
CA ILE A 78 -0.73 0.32 -7.25
C ILE A 78 -0.90 1.52 -6.31
N SER A 79 -1.27 2.67 -6.88
CA SER A 79 -1.47 3.93 -6.17
C SER A 79 -2.95 4.20 -5.94
N ASN A 80 -3.26 5.21 -5.13
CA ASN A 80 -4.64 5.66 -4.93
C ASN A 80 -5.30 6.04 -6.27
N GLY A 81 -6.48 5.49 -6.52
CA GLY A 81 -7.26 5.69 -7.73
C GLY A 81 -6.90 4.80 -8.91
N ASP A 82 -5.83 4.03 -8.84
CA ASP A 82 -5.49 3.05 -9.86
C ASP A 82 -6.54 1.94 -9.92
N ARG A 83 -6.78 1.43 -11.12
CA ARG A 83 -7.75 0.37 -11.39
C ARG A 83 -7.04 -0.84 -11.97
N VAL A 84 -7.30 -2.00 -11.40
CA VAL A 84 -6.76 -3.27 -11.88
C VAL A 84 -7.82 -3.97 -12.70
N TYR A 85 -7.48 -4.30 -13.94
CA TYR A 85 -8.32 -5.01 -14.88
C TYR A 85 -7.75 -6.39 -15.20
N VAL A 86 -8.64 -7.29 -15.55
CA VAL A 86 -8.32 -8.65 -15.99
C VAL A 86 -9.12 -9.01 -17.22
N GLN A 87 -8.57 -9.88 -18.05
CA GLN A 87 -9.24 -10.42 -19.22
C GLN A 87 -8.77 -11.87 -19.44
N SER A 88 -9.65 -12.67 -19.99
CA SER A 88 -9.36 -14.04 -20.41
C SER A 88 -9.88 -14.29 -21.83
N ASN A 89 -9.22 -15.13 -22.60
CA ASN A 89 -9.73 -15.61 -23.89
C ASN A 89 -10.87 -16.64 -23.73
N THR A 90 -11.12 -17.12 -22.51
CA THR A 90 -12.19 -18.08 -22.19
C THR A 90 -12.92 -17.64 -20.92
N ASN A 91 -14.08 -18.23 -20.62
CA ASN A 91 -14.79 -18.01 -19.35
C ASN A 91 -14.34 -18.95 -18.21
N ASN A 92 -13.21 -19.61 -18.37
CA ASN A 92 -12.75 -20.64 -17.43
C ASN A 92 -11.63 -20.18 -16.50
N LEU A 93 -11.11 -18.96 -16.68
CA LEU A 93 -10.12 -18.41 -15.75
C LEU A 93 -10.79 -17.72 -14.55
N SER A 94 -10.20 -17.95 -13.39
CA SER A 94 -10.56 -17.29 -12.14
C SER A 94 -9.38 -16.45 -11.69
N PHE A 95 -9.63 -15.19 -11.38
CA PHE A 95 -8.63 -14.23 -10.91
C PHE A 95 -8.90 -13.87 -9.45
N SER A 96 -7.85 -13.85 -8.65
CA SER A 96 -7.88 -13.40 -7.25
C SER A 96 -6.76 -12.41 -7.01
N LEU A 97 -7.11 -11.15 -6.75
CA LEU A 97 -6.16 -10.10 -6.39
C LEU A 97 -5.97 -10.10 -4.87
N THR A 98 -4.73 -10.19 -4.46
CA THR A 98 -4.30 -10.05 -3.05
C THR A 98 -3.34 -8.89 -2.92
N GLY A 99 -3.33 -8.24 -1.76
CA GLY A 99 -2.45 -7.11 -1.55
C GLY A 99 -2.10 -6.89 -0.09
N ILE A 100 -1.01 -6.17 0.09
CA ILE A 100 -0.54 -5.70 1.37
C ILE A 100 -0.72 -4.18 1.37
N TYR A 101 -1.49 -3.70 2.32
CA TYR A 101 -1.61 -2.28 2.62
C TYR A 101 -0.56 -1.94 3.67
N ASP A 102 0.34 -1.06 3.30
CA ASP A 102 1.22 -0.41 4.26
C ASP A 102 0.56 0.91 4.65
N SER A 103 -0.17 0.88 5.76
CA SER A 103 -0.70 2.12 6.28
C SER A 103 0.42 2.84 7.00
N ASP A 104 1.10 3.74 6.33
CA ASP A 104 1.90 4.77 6.99
C ASP A 104 1.05 5.59 7.98
N ALA A 105 -0.28 5.50 7.84
CA ALA A 105 -1.23 6.12 8.77
C ALA A 105 -1.01 5.72 10.24
N SER A 106 -0.48 4.52 10.52
CA SER A 106 -0.12 4.16 11.90
C SER A 106 1.16 4.85 12.36
N ILE A 107 2.10 5.08 11.45
CA ILE A 107 3.34 5.83 11.73
C ILE A 107 3.02 7.31 11.82
N ASP A 108 2.23 7.84 10.88
CA ASP A 108 1.80 9.23 10.90
C ASP A 108 0.93 9.53 12.13
N ALA A 109 0.01 8.64 12.49
CA ALA A 109 -0.77 8.78 13.72
C ALA A 109 0.13 8.75 14.95
N HIS A 110 1.13 7.87 14.98
CA HIS A 110 2.08 7.79 16.08
C HIS A 110 3.00 9.01 16.16
N ILE A 111 3.45 9.55 15.03
CA ILE A 111 4.25 10.78 14.96
C ILE A 111 3.42 11.99 15.39
N LEU A 112 2.14 12.03 15.02
CA LEU A 112 1.22 13.11 15.39
C LEU A 112 0.67 12.97 16.80
N GLU A 113 0.79 11.81 17.42
CA GLU A 113 0.35 11.62 18.79
C GLU A 113 1.27 12.36 19.76
N THR A 114 0.70 13.35 20.44
CA THR A 114 1.43 14.21 21.38
C THR A 114 1.21 13.82 22.84
N LEU A 115 0.31 12.87 23.07
CA LEU A 115 -0.10 12.44 24.40
C LEU A 115 0.09 10.93 24.59
N ASN A 116 0.69 10.55 25.70
CA ASN A 116 0.83 9.16 26.16
C ASN A 116 1.54 8.19 25.19
N VAL A 117 2.44 8.68 24.34
CA VAL A 117 3.27 7.81 23.51
C VAL A 117 4.26 7.06 24.40
N HIS A 118 4.22 5.73 24.37
CA HIS A 118 5.05 4.86 25.21
C HIS A 118 4.96 5.16 26.72
N GLY A 119 3.80 5.63 27.18
CA GLY A 119 3.60 5.97 28.58
C GLY A 119 4.18 7.32 29.02
N ILE A 120 4.62 8.14 28.06
CA ILE A 120 5.12 9.48 28.32
C ILE A 120 3.98 10.49 28.07
N PRO A 121 3.46 11.16 29.10
CA PRO A 121 2.44 12.17 28.91
C PRO A 121 3.00 13.35 28.11
N ASN A 122 2.27 13.78 27.08
CA ASN A 122 2.57 14.99 26.32
C ASN A 122 3.97 15.01 25.68
N THR A 123 4.25 14.09 24.77
CA THR A 123 5.53 13.99 24.06
C THR A 123 5.85 15.21 23.18
N ALA A 124 4.85 16.01 22.76
CA ALA A 124 5.07 17.24 22.01
C ALA A 124 5.94 18.24 22.76
N ASN A 125 5.89 18.22 24.07
CA ASN A 125 6.64 19.15 24.92
C ASN A 125 8.03 18.64 25.33
N LEU A 126 8.37 17.39 25.05
CA LEU A 126 9.63 16.79 25.48
C LEU A 126 10.85 17.57 24.99
N VAL A 127 10.87 17.95 23.73
CA VAL A 127 11.97 18.70 23.13
C VAL A 127 11.96 20.15 23.64
N THR A 128 10.79 20.75 23.74
CA THR A 128 10.62 22.15 24.19
C THR A 128 10.98 22.29 25.66
N ILE A 129 10.54 21.38 26.52
CA ILE A 129 10.86 21.39 27.96
C ILE A 129 12.34 21.16 28.17
N SER A 130 12.94 20.19 27.46
CA SER A 130 14.37 19.93 27.56
C SER A 130 15.22 21.11 27.12
N THR A 131 14.87 21.77 26.02
CA THR A 131 15.61 22.95 25.52
C THR A 131 15.40 24.18 26.38
N THR A 132 14.17 24.46 26.83
CA THR A 132 13.89 25.60 27.71
C THR A 132 14.51 25.44 29.11
N ASN A 133 14.40 24.24 29.68
CA ASN A 133 15.02 23.97 30.97
C ASN A 133 16.55 24.03 30.88
N SER A 134 17.14 23.53 29.79
CA SER A 134 18.58 23.65 29.54
C SER A 134 19.04 25.12 29.42
N LEU A 135 18.27 25.93 28.70
CA LEU A 135 18.55 27.36 28.56
C LEU A 135 18.35 28.12 29.89
N SER A 136 17.27 27.84 30.62
CA SER A 136 17.02 28.44 31.92
C SER A 136 18.10 28.09 32.94
N ASN A 137 18.49 26.81 32.99
CA ASN A 137 19.56 26.37 33.89
C ASN A 137 20.92 27.00 33.54
N ARG A 138 21.21 27.20 32.25
CA ARG A 138 22.41 27.92 31.81
C ARG A 138 22.36 29.40 32.14
N LEU A 139 21.20 30.03 32.03
CA LEU A 139 21.00 31.43 32.39
C LEU A 139 21.21 31.63 33.90
N ILE A 140 20.59 30.81 34.74
CA ILE A 140 20.77 30.82 36.20
C ILE A 140 22.23 30.61 36.57
N ALA A 141 22.94 29.68 35.90
CA ALA A 141 24.34 29.47 36.16
C ALA A 141 25.23 30.68 35.81
N ILE A 142 24.89 31.41 34.75
CA ILE A 142 25.56 32.62 34.34
C ILE A 142 25.28 33.74 35.34
N GLU A 143 24.03 33.93 35.76
CA GLU A 143 23.66 34.94 36.77
C GLU A 143 24.37 34.68 38.12
N LEU A 144 24.36 33.44 38.57
CA LEU A 144 25.10 33.03 39.79
C LEU A 144 26.61 33.18 39.64
N GLY A 145 27.14 32.96 38.44
CA GLY A 145 28.56 33.13 38.13
C GLY A 145 28.99 34.60 38.10
N LEU A 146 28.08 35.48 37.62
CA LEU A 146 28.34 36.93 37.64
C LEU A 146 28.26 37.55 39.05
N GLY A 147 27.48 36.94 39.95
CA GLY A 147 27.38 37.38 41.34
C GLY A 147 28.54 36.95 42.23
N ILE A 148 29.50 36.21 41.73
CA ILE A 148 30.70 35.74 42.46
C ILE A 148 31.88 36.68 42.22
N PHE A 149 31.77 37.63 41.31
CA PHE A 149 32.84 38.53 40.91
C PHE A 149 32.67 39.99 41.44
N ASP A 150 31.74 40.23 42.38
CA ASP A 150 31.62 41.49 43.10
C ASP A 150 32.40 41.46 44.40
#